data_ee5db819fa4ebd9f6c322c8d2b0916f5
#
_entry.id   ee5db819fa4ebd9f6c322c8d2b0916f5
#
_cell.length_a   1.000
_cell.length_b   1.000
_cell.length_c   1.000
_cell.angle_alpha   90.00
_cell.angle_beta   90.00
_cell.angle_gamma   90.00
#
_symmetry.space_group_name_H-M   'P 1'
#
loop_
_entity.id
_entity.type
_entity.pdbx_description
1 polymer ?
#
loop_
_entity_poly.entity_id
_entity_poly.type
_entity_poly.pdbx_seq_one_letter_code
_entity_poly.pdbx_strand_id
1 'polypeptide(L)'
;LDREGLVFSESSFISDFNAIQTAPRVKRSAIGEVFVNWKDLRFDATDGDQYFQKIDINGEIQWGEGILLDENEFTNFSARFSAGQNGDVNIAYELGTFPNIEIMMQNISSEGSFSFSTPLNISNKDGYQFAPNLIGTVESGLFVIYADESSGSIDLKVQKVESGYLPSWDDNGITAMFGLGGDINYTSSYRVDDGEIYFFWEDNRSTKKIYGSRIT
;
A
#
# COMPACT_ATOMS: atom_id res chain seq x y z
N LEU A 1 -8.94 -2.04 -24.39
CA LEU A 1 -8.50 -2.84 -25.54
C LEU A 1 -9.47 -3.99 -25.76
N ASP A 2 -9.89 -4.22 -26.99
CA ASP A 2 -10.60 -5.43 -27.38
C ASP A 2 -9.64 -6.62 -27.51
N ARG A 3 -10.14 -7.80 -27.90
CA ARG A 3 -9.30 -8.99 -28.09
C ARG A 3 -8.32 -8.86 -29.26
N GLU A 4 -8.49 -7.89 -30.12
CA GLU A 4 -7.65 -7.61 -31.28
C GLU A 4 -6.64 -6.50 -30.99
N GLY A 5 -6.63 -5.97 -29.77
CA GLY A 5 -5.70 -4.93 -29.32
C GLY A 5 -6.09 -3.50 -29.72
N LEU A 6 -7.31 -3.30 -30.14
CA LEU A 6 -7.82 -1.96 -30.47
C LEU A 6 -8.09 -1.15 -29.19
N VAL A 7 -7.90 0.16 -29.25
CA VAL A 7 -8.23 1.09 -28.15
C VAL A 7 -9.72 1.38 -28.20
N PHE A 8 -10.45 1.07 -27.13
CA PHE A 8 -11.90 1.27 -27.06
C PHE A 8 -12.33 2.72 -26.86
N SER A 9 -11.47 3.52 -26.25
CA SER A 9 -11.77 4.92 -25.93
C SER A 9 -10.58 5.81 -26.21
N GLU A 10 -10.83 7.09 -26.39
CA GLU A 10 -9.80 8.10 -26.38
C GLU A 10 -9.15 8.20 -24.98
N SER A 11 -7.91 8.68 -24.92
CA SER A 11 -7.24 8.97 -23.65
C SER A 11 -7.98 10.09 -22.92
N SER A 12 -8.22 9.90 -21.63
CA SER A 12 -8.84 10.90 -20.77
C SER A 12 -7.98 11.13 -19.51
N PHE A 13 -8.16 12.28 -18.87
CA PHE A 13 -7.53 12.55 -17.60
C PHE A 13 -8.19 11.75 -16.48
N ILE A 14 -7.39 11.22 -15.57
CA ILE A 14 -7.85 10.59 -14.32
C ILE A 14 -8.13 11.66 -13.25
N SER A 15 -7.40 12.76 -13.32
CA SER A 15 -7.64 14.02 -12.64
C SER A 15 -7.20 15.12 -13.56
N ASP A 16 -8.01 16.16 -13.75
CA ASP A 16 -7.68 17.30 -14.61
C ASP A 16 -7.10 18.49 -13.83
N PHE A 17 -6.78 18.29 -12.57
CA PHE A 17 -6.16 19.32 -11.74
C PHE A 17 -4.84 19.80 -12.35
N ASN A 18 -4.66 21.10 -12.44
CA ASN A 18 -3.50 21.71 -13.09
C ASN A 18 -2.26 21.70 -12.18
N ALA A 19 -1.72 20.51 -11.93
CA ALA A 19 -0.50 20.28 -11.16
C ALA A 19 0.32 19.15 -11.79
N ILE A 20 1.57 19.02 -11.36
CA ILE A 20 2.41 17.87 -11.75
C ILE A 20 1.89 16.62 -11.04
N GLN A 21 1.59 15.60 -11.82
CA GLN A 21 1.13 14.29 -11.35
C GLN A 21 2.10 13.22 -11.85
N THR A 22 2.55 12.34 -10.95
CA THR A 22 3.62 11.38 -11.25
C THR A 22 3.38 10.01 -10.61
N ALA A 23 4.20 9.03 -11.00
CA ALA A 23 4.29 7.71 -10.41
C ALA A 23 2.95 6.96 -10.24
N PRO A 24 2.11 6.87 -11.29
CA PRO A 24 0.84 6.19 -11.18
C PRO A 24 1.04 4.69 -10.91
N ARG A 25 0.17 4.15 -10.06
CA ARG A 25 0.03 2.72 -9.80
C ARG A 25 -1.41 2.30 -9.98
N VAL A 26 -1.63 1.06 -10.40
CA VAL A 26 -2.96 0.55 -10.68
C VAL A 26 -3.18 -0.81 -10.03
N LYS A 27 -4.39 -1.04 -9.53
CA LYS A 27 -4.89 -2.34 -9.08
C LYS A 27 -6.32 -2.53 -9.58
N ARG A 28 -6.65 -3.77 -9.92
CA ARG A 28 -8.00 -4.16 -10.33
C ARG A 28 -8.70 -4.88 -9.17
N SER A 29 -9.96 -4.55 -8.93
CA SER A 29 -10.82 -5.30 -8.00
C SER A 29 -11.33 -6.60 -8.63
N ALA A 30 -11.85 -7.49 -7.78
CA ALA A 30 -12.48 -8.74 -8.22
C ALA A 30 -13.71 -8.51 -9.11
N ILE A 31 -14.43 -7.40 -8.91
CA ILE A 31 -15.63 -7.02 -9.66
C ILE A 31 -15.33 -6.23 -10.94
N GLY A 32 -14.05 -5.99 -11.24
CA GLY A 32 -13.61 -5.38 -12.49
C GLY A 32 -13.35 -3.88 -12.46
N GLU A 33 -13.62 -3.21 -11.35
CA GLU A 33 -13.24 -1.81 -11.14
C GLU A 33 -11.72 -1.65 -11.05
N VAL A 34 -11.23 -0.46 -11.32
CA VAL A 34 -9.80 -0.14 -11.30
C VAL A 34 -9.55 0.98 -10.29
N PHE A 35 -8.59 0.76 -9.42
CA PHE A 35 -8.06 1.79 -8.53
C PHE A 35 -6.74 2.31 -9.06
N VAL A 36 -6.60 3.62 -9.08
CA VAL A 36 -5.38 4.32 -9.47
C VAL A 36 -4.90 5.14 -8.30
N ASN A 37 -3.62 5.04 -8.00
CA ASN A 37 -2.93 5.91 -7.06
C ASN A 37 -1.84 6.67 -7.81
N TRP A 38 -1.65 7.94 -7.47
CA TRP A 38 -0.56 8.76 -8.00
C TRP A 38 -0.04 9.75 -6.96
N LYS A 39 1.11 10.31 -7.23
CA LYS A 39 1.69 11.42 -6.49
C LYS A 39 1.30 12.72 -7.17
N ASP A 40 0.74 13.66 -6.42
CA ASP A 40 0.21 14.93 -6.89
C ASP A 40 0.89 16.09 -6.16
N LEU A 41 1.41 17.06 -6.91
CA LEU A 41 2.14 18.20 -6.37
C LEU A 41 1.26 19.45 -6.23
N ARG A 42 -0.07 19.30 -6.14
CA ARG A 42 -0.99 20.44 -6.09
C ARG A 42 -0.86 21.31 -4.84
N PHE A 43 -0.49 20.72 -3.71
CA PHE A 43 -0.33 21.44 -2.44
C PHE A 43 1.11 21.40 -1.93
N ASP A 44 1.84 20.33 -2.20
CA ASP A 44 3.27 20.23 -1.90
C ASP A 44 4.08 20.06 -3.19
N ALA A 45 4.80 21.12 -3.55
CA ALA A 45 5.61 21.15 -4.77
C ALA A 45 6.92 20.35 -4.65
N THR A 46 7.29 19.92 -3.46
CA THR A 46 8.56 19.23 -3.19
C THR A 46 8.38 17.72 -3.18
N ASP A 47 7.52 17.22 -2.30
CA ASP A 47 7.34 15.80 -2.09
C ASP A 47 6.02 15.28 -2.64
N GLY A 48 5.00 16.13 -2.72
CA GLY A 48 3.67 15.82 -3.24
C GLY A 48 2.91 14.79 -2.39
N ASP A 49 1.61 14.77 -2.57
CA ASP A 49 0.68 13.97 -1.79
C ASP A 49 0.21 12.73 -2.56
N GLN A 50 -0.25 11.71 -1.84
CA GLN A 50 -0.82 10.51 -2.43
C GLN A 50 -2.32 10.70 -2.67
N TYR A 51 -2.73 10.59 -3.93
CA TYR A 51 -4.12 10.63 -4.35
C TYR A 51 -4.59 9.28 -4.86
N PHE A 52 -5.89 9.04 -4.70
CA PHE A 52 -6.55 7.83 -5.15
C PHE A 52 -7.76 8.14 -6.01
N GLN A 53 -7.99 7.33 -7.01
CA GLN A 53 -9.16 7.38 -7.88
C GLN A 53 -9.70 5.99 -8.12
N LYS A 54 -11.01 5.91 -8.27
CA LYS A 54 -11.72 4.71 -8.68
C LYS A 54 -12.33 4.92 -10.06
N ILE A 55 -12.17 3.93 -10.91
CA ILE A 55 -12.76 3.88 -12.24
C ILE A 55 -13.64 2.64 -12.27
N ASP A 56 -14.90 2.81 -12.67
CA ASP A 56 -15.84 1.71 -12.75
C ASP A 56 -15.61 0.81 -13.98
N ILE A 57 -16.42 -0.22 -14.12
CA ILE A 57 -16.32 -1.18 -15.23
C ILE A 57 -16.63 -0.57 -16.61
N ASN A 58 -17.25 0.59 -16.66
CA ASN A 58 -17.56 1.34 -17.90
C ASN A 58 -16.45 2.34 -18.25
N GLY A 59 -15.45 2.51 -17.37
CA GLY A 59 -14.38 3.47 -17.53
C GLY A 59 -14.68 4.86 -16.94
N GLU A 60 -15.74 4.98 -16.14
CA GLU A 60 -16.17 6.26 -15.57
C GLU A 60 -15.48 6.53 -14.22
N ILE A 61 -14.99 7.75 -14.05
CA ILE A 61 -14.36 8.24 -12.83
C ILE A 61 -15.41 8.37 -11.72
N GLN A 62 -15.12 7.84 -10.53
CA GLN A 62 -16.08 7.76 -9.42
C GLN A 62 -15.83 8.77 -8.32
N TRP A 63 -14.58 9.19 -8.09
CA TRP A 63 -14.19 9.99 -6.92
C TRP A 63 -13.76 11.43 -7.27
N GLY A 64 -14.41 12.05 -8.27
CA GLY A 64 -14.17 13.44 -8.67
C GLY A 64 -12.71 13.71 -9.02
N GLU A 65 -12.08 14.69 -8.36
CA GLU A 65 -10.67 15.05 -8.55
C GLU A 65 -9.68 14.09 -7.88
N GLY A 66 -10.16 13.00 -7.31
CA GLY A 66 -9.40 12.06 -6.50
C GLY A 66 -9.46 12.34 -5.01
N ILE A 67 -9.14 11.34 -4.21
CA ILE A 67 -9.14 11.40 -2.74
C ILE A 67 -7.71 11.55 -2.27
N LEU A 68 -7.44 12.62 -1.53
CA LEU A 68 -6.17 12.85 -0.82
C LEU A 68 -6.08 11.87 0.35
N LEU A 69 -5.00 11.10 0.44
CA LEU A 69 -4.82 10.09 1.49
C LEU A 69 -4.66 10.71 2.88
N ASP A 70 -3.87 11.76 2.99
CA ASP A 70 -3.57 12.43 4.27
C ASP A 70 -3.26 13.91 4.01
N GLU A 71 -3.75 14.80 4.86
CA GLU A 71 -3.48 16.25 4.82
C GLU A 71 -2.27 16.65 5.66
N ASN A 72 -1.61 15.70 6.33
CA ASN A 72 -0.44 16.00 7.16
C ASN A 72 0.79 16.22 6.29
N GLU A 73 1.55 17.27 6.59
CA GLU A 73 2.82 17.62 5.91
C GLU A 73 3.94 16.58 6.09
N PHE A 74 3.72 15.54 6.89
CA PHE A 74 4.70 14.51 7.24
C PHE A 74 4.51 13.24 6.40
N THR A 75 4.86 13.36 5.15
CA THR A 75 5.39 12.36 4.23
C THR A 75 4.70 11.02 4.10
N ASN A 76 3.89 10.93 3.07
CA ASN A 76 3.43 9.69 2.47
C ASN A 76 4.47 9.17 1.45
N PHE A 77 5.68 8.83 1.86
CA PHE A 77 6.75 8.47 0.91
C PHE A 77 6.40 7.25 0.06
N SER A 78 5.64 6.32 0.58
CA SER A 78 5.42 5.04 -0.08
C SER A 78 4.07 4.42 0.24
N ALA A 79 3.01 4.92 -0.38
CA ALA A 79 1.72 4.24 -0.28
C ALA A 79 1.70 2.97 -1.15
N ARG A 80 1.14 1.90 -0.59
CA ARG A 80 0.81 0.65 -1.27
C ARG A 80 -0.65 0.34 -1.02
N PHE A 81 -1.29 -0.32 -1.96
CA PHE A 81 -2.70 -0.59 -1.83
C PHE A 81 -3.11 -1.94 -2.42
N SER A 82 -4.21 -2.45 -1.92
CA SER A 82 -4.86 -3.67 -2.36
C SER A 82 -6.36 -3.37 -2.56
N ALA A 83 -6.91 -3.79 -3.68
CA ALA A 83 -8.34 -3.68 -3.92
C ALA A 83 -9.09 -4.66 -3.02
N GLY A 84 -10.11 -4.18 -2.31
CA GLY A 84 -11.04 -5.00 -1.56
C GLY A 84 -12.06 -5.71 -2.45
N GLN A 85 -12.90 -6.55 -1.86
CA GLN A 85 -13.90 -7.32 -2.61
C GLN A 85 -15.14 -6.49 -2.95
N ASN A 86 -15.46 -5.49 -2.15
CA ASN A 86 -16.68 -4.70 -2.23
C ASN A 86 -16.50 -3.34 -2.93
N GLY A 87 -15.46 -3.19 -3.75
CA GLY A 87 -15.17 -1.92 -4.41
C GLY A 87 -14.53 -0.88 -3.50
N ASP A 88 -13.98 -1.32 -2.39
CA ASP A 88 -13.14 -0.56 -1.47
C ASP A 88 -11.64 -0.72 -1.79
N VAL A 89 -10.80 0.09 -1.19
CA VAL A 89 -9.35 -0.03 -1.31
C VAL A 89 -8.67 0.07 0.05
N ASN A 90 -7.81 -0.89 0.35
CA ASN A 90 -6.97 -0.90 1.53
C ASN A 90 -5.61 -0.31 1.20
N ILE A 91 -5.09 0.56 2.06
CA ILE A 91 -3.87 1.33 1.83
C ILE A 91 -2.97 1.20 3.05
N ALA A 92 -1.70 0.85 2.85
CA ALA A 92 -0.66 1.00 3.87
C ALA A 92 0.36 2.04 3.41
N TYR A 93 0.82 2.87 4.33
CA TYR A 93 1.71 3.98 4.04
C TYR A 93 2.58 4.34 5.23
N GLU A 94 3.64 5.06 4.96
CA GLU A 94 4.55 5.59 5.97
C GLU A 94 4.03 6.93 6.48
N LEU A 95 4.03 7.12 7.81
CA LEU A 95 3.64 8.36 8.44
C LEU A 95 4.62 8.71 9.57
N GLY A 96 5.02 9.95 9.66
CA GLY A 96 5.90 10.47 10.71
C GLY A 96 7.13 11.15 10.16
N THR A 97 8.03 11.51 11.06
CA THR A 97 9.29 12.21 10.75
C THR A 97 10.47 11.38 11.21
N PHE A 98 11.47 11.22 10.34
CA PHE A 98 12.67 10.47 10.70
C PHE A 98 13.28 11.00 12.03
N PRO A 99 13.67 10.15 12.97
CA PRO A 99 13.77 8.68 12.87
C PRO A 99 12.50 7.91 13.28
N ASN A 100 11.40 8.58 13.57
CA ASN A 100 10.16 7.95 14.01
C ASN A 100 9.14 7.96 12.86
N ILE A 101 9.19 6.93 12.04
CA ILE A 101 8.24 6.69 10.95
C ILE A 101 7.55 5.36 11.20
N GLU A 102 6.24 5.37 11.17
CA GLU A 102 5.37 4.22 11.43
C GLU A 102 4.63 3.78 10.16
N ILE A 103 4.23 2.54 10.12
CA ILE A 103 3.35 2.02 9.09
C ILE A 103 1.91 2.17 9.53
N MET A 104 1.19 3.00 8.79
CA MET A 104 -0.23 3.25 8.99
C MET A 104 -1.05 2.52 7.94
N MET A 105 -2.30 2.26 8.27
CA MET A 105 -3.27 1.70 7.35
C MET A 105 -4.55 2.55 7.33
N GLN A 106 -5.10 2.71 6.13
CA GLN A 106 -6.40 3.34 5.91
C GLN A 106 -7.21 2.51 4.90
N ASN A 107 -8.50 2.68 4.90
CA ASN A 107 -9.39 2.15 3.88
C ASN A 107 -10.26 3.27 3.31
N ILE A 108 -10.42 3.27 1.99
CA ILE A 108 -11.39 4.10 1.30
C ILE A 108 -12.52 3.19 0.84
N SER A 109 -13.73 3.48 1.29
CA SER A 109 -14.94 2.74 0.93
C SER A 109 -15.26 2.85 -0.57
N SER A 110 -16.18 2.04 -1.05
CA SER A 110 -16.67 2.10 -2.43
C SER A 110 -17.23 3.47 -2.82
N GLU A 111 -17.76 4.22 -1.84
CA GLU A 111 -18.31 5.56 -2.02
C GLU A 111 -17.27 6.68 -1.93
N GLY A 112 -15.99 6.35 -1.67
CA GLY A 112 -14.91 7.32 -1.60
C GLY A 112 -14.76 8.01 -0.25
N SER A 113 -15.20 7.38 0.83
CA SER A 113 -15.05 7.89 2.19
C SER A 113 -14.04 7.05 2.98
N PHE A 114 -13.27 7.68 3.85
CA PHE A 114 -12.41 6.94 4.77
C PHE A 114 -13.24 6.12 5.77
N SER A 115 -12.86 4.85 5.93
CA SER A 115 -13.48 3.96 6.91
C SER A 115 -13.04 4.25 8.34
N PHE A 116 -11.87 4.86 8.51
CA PHE A 116 -11.34 5.24 9.82
C PHE A 116 -11.19 6.75 9.92
N SER A 117 -11.69 7.32 11.03
CA SER A 117 -11.45 8.74 11.36
C SER A 117 -10.00 9.01 11.74
N THR A 118 -9.29 8.00 12.21
CA THR A 118 -7.85 8.00 12.49
C THR A 118 -7.26 6.74 11.87
N PRO A 119 -6.19 6.85 11.08
CA PRO A 119 -5.55 5.68 10.50
C PRO A 119 -5.12 4.66 11.56
N LEU A 120 -5.20 3.38 11.20
CA LEU A 120 -4.78 2.29 12.06
C LEU A 120 -3.26 2.19 12.06
N ASN A 121 -2.63 2.25 13.24
CA ASN A 121 -1.20 2.01 13.38
C ASN A 121 -0.91 0.50 13.29
N ILE A 122 -0.11 0.10 12.31
CA ILE A 122 0.24 -1.30 12.03
C ILE A 122 1.53 -1.70 12.75
N SER A 123 2.50 -0.81 12.80
CA SER A 123 3.81 -1.11 13.39
C SER A 123 3.90 -0.83 14.88
N ASN A 124 3.12 0.11 15.38
CA ASN A 124 2.96 0.51 16.80
C ASN A 124 4.26 0.43 17.63
N LYS A 125 5.35 0.95 17.08
CA LYS A 125 6.68 0.89 17.72
C LYS A 125 7.51 2.11 17.33
N ASP A 126 8.18 2.69 18.34
CA ASP A 126 9.16 3.76 18.12
C ASP A 126 10.28 3.30 17.19
N GLY A 127 10.71 4.20 16.30
CA GLY A 127 11.81 3.98 15.39
C GLY A 127 11.41 4.10 13.93
N TYR A 128 12.22 3.56 13.03
CA TYR A 128 12.03 3.69 11.60
C TYR A 128 11.45 2.42 10.99
N GLN A 129 10.19 2.49 10.57
CA GLN A 129 9.52 1.46 9.79
C GLN A 129 9.23 2.00 8.40
N PHE A 130 9.47 1.19 7.37
CA PHE A 130 9.41 1.66 5.98
C PHE A 130 9.07 0.56 4.97
N ALA A 131 8.89 0.97 3.71
CA ALA A 131 8.65 0.09 2.57
C ALA A 131 7.47 -0.87 2.75
N PRO A 132 6.26 -0.40 3.14
CA PRO A 132 5.11 -1.26 3.30
C PRO A 132 4.74 -1.94 1.98
N ASN A 133 4.19 -3.14 2.08
CA ASN A 133 3.54 -3.85 1.00
C ASN A 133 2.27 -4.53 1.52
N LEU A 134 1.21 -4.53 0.71
CA LEU A 134 -0.05 -5.15 1.05
C LEU A 134 -0.37 -6.32 0.14
N ILE A 135 -0.93 -7.37 0.73
CA ILE A 135 -1.44 -8.53 0.00
C ILE A 135 -2.72 -9.07 0.63
N GLY A 136 -3.65 -9.45 -0.20
CA GLY A 136 -4.94 -9.99 0.22
C GLY A 136 -6.02 -8.94 0.38
N THR A 137 -7.11 -9.32 0.99
CA THR A 137 -8.24 -8.46 1.38
C THR A 137 -8.59 -8.69 2.84
N VAL A 138 -9.29 -7.74 3.46
CA VAL A 138 -9.68 -7.87 4.87
C VAL A 138 -10.59 -9.07 5.11
N GLU A 139 -11.47 -9.40 4.16
CA GLU A 139 -12.39 -10.53 4.27
C GLU A 139 -11.69 -11.88 4.28
N SER A 140 -10.54 -11.95 3.62
CA SER A 140 -9.78 -13.16 3.45
C SER A 140 -8.41 -13.14 4.15
N GLY A 141 -8.20 -12.16 5.03
CA GLY A 141 -6.92 -11.88 5.68
C GLY A 141 -6.05 -10.97 4.82
N LEU A 142 -5.84 -9.75 5.29
CA LEU A 142 -4.91 -8.78 4.71
C LEU A 142 -3.59 -8.86 5.45
N PHE A 143 -2.49 -8.93 4.70
CA PHE A 143 -1.16 -8.93 5.27
C PHE A 143 -0.43 -7.65 4.88
N VAL A 144 0.18 -7.01 5.87
CA VAL A 144 1.08 -5.87 5.70
C VAL A 144 2.49 -6.32 6.01
N ILE A 145 3.37 -6.24 5.01
CA ILE A 145 4.79 -6.60 5.11
C ILE A 145 5.56 -5.29 5.11
N TYR A 146 6.51 -5.12 6.02
CA TYR A 146 7.30 -3.88 6.12
C TYR A 146 8.68 -4.14 6.72
N ALA A 147 9.59 -3.20 6.51
CA ALA A 147 10.90 -3.17 7.13
C ALA A 147 10.86 -2.43 8.46
N ASP A 148 11.56 -2.92 9.47
CA ASP A 148 11.68 -2.32 10.81
C ASP A 148 13.14 -2.21 11.20
N GLU A 149 13.66 -1.00 11.41
CA GLU A 149 15.03 -0.72 11.82
C GLU A 149 15.14 -0.35 13.32
N SER A 150 14.06 -0.45 14.07
CA SER A 150 14.00 -0.07 15.49
C SER A 150 14.97 -0.85 16.41
N SER A 151 15.43 -2.03 15.97
CA SER A 151 16.42 -2.85 16.69
C SER A 151 17.87 -2.48 16.41
N GLY A 152 18.14 -1.53 15.50
CA GLY A 152 19.50 -1.19 15.02
C GLY A 152 19.97 -2.09 13.87
N SER A 153 19.14 -3.00 13.41
CA SER A 153 19.27 -3.74 12.15
C SER A 153 17.93 -3.78 11.46
N ILE A 154 17.93 -3.97 10.14
CA ILE A 154 16.67 -4.05 9.39
C ILE A 154 16.11 -5.45 9.55
N ASP A 155 14.92 -5.54 10.13
CA ASP A 155 14.12 -6.75 10.23
C ASP A 155 12.95 -6.69 9.25
N LEU A 156 12.54 -7.81 8.70
CA LEU A 156 11.33 -7.90 7.90
C LEU A 156 10.17 -8.35 8.79
N LYS A 157 9.16 -7.50 8.90
CA LYS A 157 7.97 -7.71 9.71
C LYS A 157 6.76 -8.01 8.84
N VAL A 158 5.83 -8.76 9.41
CA VAL A 158 4.53 -9.03 8.81
C VAL A 158 3.47 -8.88 9.88
N GLN A 159 2.43 -8.09 9.59
CA GLN A 159 1.21 -8.01 10.38
C GLN A 159 0.04 -8.56 9.56
N LYS A 160 -0.79 -9.36 10.18
CA LYS A 160 -2.06 -9.81 9.64
C LYS A 160 -3.18 -8.94 10.18
N VAL A 161 -4.08 -8.50 9.31
CA VAL A 161 -5.26 -7.71 9.66
C VAL A 161 -6.50 -8.51 9.29
N GLU A 162 -7.30 -8.86 10.29
CA GLU A 162 -8.54 -9.63 10.13
C GLU A 162 -9.72 -8.72 9.73
N SER A 163 -10.84 -9.36 9.44
CA SER A 163 -12.10 -8.66 9.20
C SER A 163 -12.44 -7.72 10.37
N GLY A 164 -12.92 -6.53 10.07
CA GLY A 164 -13.12 -5.47 11.07
C GLY A 164 -11.84 -4.69 11.38
N TYR A 165 -10.77 -4.90 10.62
CA TYR A 165 -9.51 -4.16 10.71
C TYR A 165 -8.79 -4.32 12.06
N LEU A 166 -8.80 -5.52 12.59
CA LEU A 166 -8.10 -5.85 13.84
C LEU A 166 -6.76 -6.53 13.51
N PRO A 167 -5.62 -5.99 13.97
CA PRO A 167 -4.36 -6.72 13.91
C PRO A 167 -4.46 -8.04 14.67
N SER A 168 -4.03 -9.14 14.04
CA SER A 168 -4.13 -10.49 14.60
C SER A 168 -2.97 -10.84 15.52
N TRP A 169 -1.85 -10.19 15.34
CA TRP A 169 -0.62 -10.47 16.10
C TRP A 169 -0.29 -9.28 17.00
N ASP A 170 0.67 -9.47 17.90
CA ASP A 170 1.11 -8.42 18.81
C ASP A 170 1.46 -7.12 18.09
N ASP A 171 1.51 -6.01 18.83
CA ASP A 171 1.56 -4.62 18.36
C ASP A 171 2.54 -4.31 17.21
N ASN A 172 3.52 -5.16 16.95
CA ASN A 172 4.51 -4.99 15.89
C ASN A 172 4.56 -6.18 14.91
N GLY A 173 3.52 -7.01 14.88
CA GLY A 173 3.47 -8.19 14.03
C GLY A 173 4.57 -9.23 14.35
N ILE A 174 4.75 -10.19 13.47
CA ILE A 174 5.80 -11.21 13.59
C ILE A 174 7.05 -10.82 12.79
N THR A 175 8.22 -11.19 13.30
CA THR A 175 9.46 -11.05 12.54
C THR A 175 9.64 -12.25 11.63
N ALA A 176 9.51 -12.00 10.33
CA ALA A 176 9.69 -13.01 9.30
C ALA A 176 11.17 -13.26 8.98
N MET A 177 12.03 -12.22 9.15
CA MET A 177 13.46 -12.30 8.96
C MET A 177 14.17 -11.27 9.81
N PHE A 178 15.28 -11.66 10.43
CA PHE A 178 16.12 -10.80 11.26
C PHE A 178 17.39 -10.35 10.54
N GLY A 179 17.82 -9.14 10.83
CA GLY A 179 19.16 -8.64 10.52
C GLY A 179 19.48 -8.63 9.03
N LEU A 180 18.57 -8.09 8.22
CA LEU A 180 18.84 -7.86 6.80
C LEU A 180 20.00 -6.88 6.65
N GLY A 181 20.94 -7.19 5.77
CA GLY A 181 22.07 -6.32 5.49
C GLY A 181 21.78 -5.28 4.43
N GLY A 182 21.66 -4.00 4.83
CA GLY A 182 21.49 -2.89 3.91
C GLY A 182 20.07 -2.72 3.37
N ASP A 183 19.94 -1.99 2.27
CA ASP A 183 18.65 -1.59 1.72
C ASP A 183 17.79 -2.79 1.32
N ILE A 184 16.59 -2.88 1.91
CA ILE A 184 15.52 -3.72 1.36
C ILE A 184 14.94 -2.98 0.16
N ASN A 185 15.45 -3.27 -1.03
CA ASN A 185 15.02 -2.53 -2.21
C ASN A 185 13.68 -2.96 -2.77
N TYR A 186 13.27 -4.23 -2.56
CA TYR A 186 12.01 -4.71 -3.12
C TYR A 186 11.47 -5.89 -2.33
N THR A 187 10.25 -5.74 -1.83
CA THR A 187 9.44 -6.86 -1.42
C THR A 187 8.39 -7.15 -2.49
N SER A 188 8.26 -8.39 -2.90
CA SER A 188 7.17 -8.86 -3.74
C SER A 188 6.43 -9.95 -2.98
N SER A 189 5.11 -9.92 -3.01
CA SER A 189 4.30 -10.88 -2.27
C SER A 189 3.20 -11.45 -3.15
N TYR A 190 2.85 -12.70 -2.90
CA TYR A 190 1.78 -13.41 -3.57
C TYR A 190 0.99 -14.23 -2.55
N ARG A 191 -0.32 -14.14 -2.62
CA ARG A 191 -1.23 -14.95 -1.82
C ARG A 191 -1.57 -16.25 -2.56
N VAL A 192 -1.56 -17.37 -1.83
CA VAL A 192 -1.87 -18.67 -2.40
C VAL A 192 -3.31 -19.08 -2.07
N ASP A 193 -3.70 -18.97 -0.79
CA ASP A 193 -5.01 -19.36 -0.26
C ASP A 193 -5.37 -18.52 0.97
N ASP A 194 -6.52 -18.85 1.59
CA ASP A 194 -6.97 -18.21 2.82
C ASP A 194 -5.96 -18.44 3.95
N GLY A 195 -5.23 -17.38 4.30
CA GLY A 195 -4.28 -17.37 5.39
C GLY A 195 -2.82 -17.67 5.01
N GLU A 196 -2.53 -18.01 3.75
CA GLU A 196 -1.16 -18.28 3.32
C GLU A 196 -0.64 -17.22 2.38
N ILE A 197 0.59 -16.72 2.65
CA ILE A 197 1.30 -15.80 1.77
C ILE A 197 2.72 -16.30 1.49
N TYR A 198 3.19 -16.07 0.28
CA TYR A 198 4.59 -16.08 -0.08
C TYR A 198 5.07 -14.66 -0.27
N PHE A 199 6.24 -14.33 0.23
CA PHE A 199 6.89 -13.07 0.00
C PHE A 199 8.36 -13.27 -0.31
N PHE A 200 8.90 -12.34 -1.10
CA PHE A 200 10.27 -12.40 -1.62
C PHE A 200 10.92 -11.04 -1.41
N TRP A 201 12.22 -11.03 -1.12
CA TRP A 201 12.98 -9.79 -0.93
C TRP A 201 14.40 -9.92 -1.47
N GLU A 202 15.03 -8.77 -1.74
CA GLU A 202 16.46 -8.69 -1.98
C GLU A 202 17.21 -8.51 -0.66
N ASP A 203 18.29 -9.22 -0.50
CA ASP A 203 19.15 -9.13 0.68
C ASP A 203 20.63 -9.15 0.24
N ASN A 204 21.41 -8.22 0.77
CA ASN A 204 22.81 -8.03 0.43
C ASN A 204 23.78 -8.30 1.60
N ARG A 205 23.36 -9.04 2.64
CA ARG A 205 24.22 -9.40 3.80
C ARG A 205 25.60 -9.96 3.42
N SER A 206 25.72 -10.60 2.28
CA SER A 206 27.01 -11.07 1.74
C SER A 206 27.16 -10.76 0.26
N THR A 207 26.28 -11.27 -0.53
CA THR A 207 26.12 -11.03 -1.96
C THR A 207 24.65 -10.82 -2.23
N LYS A 208 24.30 -9.82 -3.04
CA LYS A 208 22.92 -9.52 -3.37
C LYS A 208 22.21 -10.75 -3.96
N LYS A 209 21.17 -11.23 -3.29
CA LYS A 209 20.39 -12.42 -3.66
C LYS A 209 18.92 -12.19 -3.41
N ILE A 210 18.09 -12.99 -4.06
CA ILE A 210 16.66 -13.07 -3.81
C ILE A 210 16.40 -14.18 -2.80
N TYR A 211 15.66 -13.85 -1.76
CA TYR A 211 15.18 -14.77 -0.73
C TYR A 211 13.66 -14.82 -0.75
N GLY A 212 13.10 -15.87 -0.21
CA GLY A 212 11.66 -16.02 -0.07
C GLY A 212 11.28 -16.78 1.20
N SER A 213 10.10 -16.49 1.71
CA SER A 213 9.51 -17.18 2.85
C SER A 213 8.01 -17.36 2.66
N ARG A 214 7.42 -18.25 3.45
CA ARG A 214 5.99 -18.53 3.52
C ARG A 214 5.50 -18.31 4.95
N ILE A 215 4.34 -17.69 5.07
CA ILE A 215 3.59 -17.59 6.32
C ILE A 215 2.26 -18.31 6.12
N THR A 216 1.86 -19.10 7.12
CA THR A 216 0.62 -19.88 7.14
C THR A 216 -0.23 -19.48 8.33
#